data_954e46365e8b1c38d62d169e0c10fcfa
#
_entry.id   954e46365e8b1c38d62d169e0c10fcfa
#
_cell.length_a   1.000
_cell.length_b   1.000
_cell.length_c   1.000
_cell.angle_alpha   90.00
_cell.angle_beta   90.00
_cell.angle_gamma   90.00
#
_symmetry.space_group_name_H-M   'P 1'
#
loop_
_entity.id
_entity.type
_entity.pdbx_description
1 polymer ?
#
loop_
_entity_poly.entity_id
_entity_poly.type
_entity_poly.pdbx_seq_one_letter_code
_entity_poly.pdbx_strand_id
1 'polypeptide(L)'
;MKASPDAPTFNLKAVVQETGLKPDTLRAWERRYGLPVPQRTDSGHRLYSQKDIQLLKWLIARQEEGMSISRAVELWRRLETEESDPLQTMPITNAPAVAPTNYPAQVAPLSTTPVLSTSAHAADSRDTMGQVRAAWVSACMNFDEQQAERIVSQAFGLFSVERVCLDVLQKGLAVIGEGWYTGHITVQQEHFASALAVRRLEALMAATPPPTRPGRILIGCPPEEEHTFAPLLLSLLLRRRGWDMLFLGANIPAQDFVLTTQTARPHLVILTAQQLSTAASLREIGDLIYQVRVPMAFGGMIFTQIPDLSQRITGHYLGINLEGALQRIEELLSSNRLPPVATPVGARYEEALYHFRLQQAPLEAELWRSLGGSGMSHSLLRKANINFGRDIIAALALGNIDYLGVDL
;
A
#
# COMPACT_ATOMS: atom_id res chain seq x y z
N MET A 1 19.88 -44.09 -5.26
CA MET A 1 19.88 -43.02 -4.23
C MET A 1 19.05 -41.89 -4.82
N LYS A 2 17.89 -41.57 -4.25
CA LYS A 2 17.16 -40.34 -4.64
C LYS A 2 17.91 -39.15 -4.07
N ALA A 3 18.29 -38.17 -4.93
CA ALA A 3 18.91 -36.93 -4.47
C ALA A 3 17.99 -36.22 -3.47
N SER A 4 18.55 -35.62 -2.42
CA SER A 4 17.79 -34.81 -1.48
C SER A 4 17.12 -33.66 -2.22
N PRO A 5 15.84 -33.32 -1.92
CA PRO A 5 15.14 -32.21 -2.56
C PRO A 5 15.83 -30.84 -2.36
N ASP A 6 16.70 -30.74 -1.37
CA ASP A 6 17.48 -29.52 -1.07
C ASP A 6 18.84 -29.48 -1.81
N ALA A 7 19.22 -30.51 -2.57
CA ALA A 7 20.48 -30.51 -3.30
C ALA A 7 20.43 -29.53 -4.50
N PRO A 8 21.35 -28.56 -4.61
CA PRO A 8 21.35 -27.57 -5.68
C PRO A 8 21.93 -28.17 -6.97
N THR A 9 21.04 -28.64 -7.86
CA THR A 9 21.42 -29.38 -9.06
C THR A 9 21.00 -28.69 -10.36
N PHE A 10 20.13 -27.69 -10.30
CA PHE A 10 19.55 -27.05 -11.50
C PHE A 10 20.25 -25.71 -11.79
N ASN A 11 20.68 -25.50 -13.02
CA ASN A 11 21.19 -24.23 -13.48
C ASN A 11 20.05 -23.27 -13.85
N LEU A 12 20.35 -21.99 -14.04
CA LEU A 12 19.39 -20.94 -14.39
C LEU A 12 18.52 -21.32 -15.60
N LYS A 13 19.11 -21.94 -16.63
CA LYS A 13 18.37 -22.33 -17.84
C LYS A 13 17.31 -23.37 -17.55
N ALA A 14 17.62 -24.38 -16.73
CA ALA A 14 16.68 -25.41 -16.32
C ALA A 14 15.53 -24.81 -15.49
N VAL A 15 15.81 -23.90 -14.56
CA VAL A 15 14.79 -23.21 -13.79
C VAL A 15 13.85 -22.38 -14.65
N VAL A 16 14.38 -21.61 -15.61
CA VAL A 16 13.60 -20.84 -16.58
C VAL A 16 12.67 -21.76 -17.41
N GLN A 17 13.19 -22.90 -17.86
CA GLN A 17 12.42 -23.88 -18.63
C GLN A 17 11.30 -24.51 -17.80
N GLU A 18 11.56 -24.83 -16.54
CA GLU A 18 10.61 -25.47 -15.62
C GLU A 18 9.54 -24.53 -15.07
N THR A 19 9.83 -23.22 -14.94
CA THR A 19 8.94 -22.25 -14.30
C THR A 19 8.30 -21.27 -15.29
N GLY A 20 8.83 -21.15 -16.51
CA GLY A 20 8.40 -20.15 -17.49
C GLY A 20 8.84 -18.71 -17.17
N LEU A 21 9.51 -18.47 -16.04
CA LEU A 21 9.97 -17.15 -15.64
C LEU A 21 11.09 -16.63 -16.52
N LYS A 22 11.06 -15.34 -16.84
CA LYS A 22 12.20 -14.70 -17.52
C LYS A 22 13.42 -14.63 -16.57
N PRO A 23 14.66 -14.80 -17.07
CA PRO A 23 15.87 -14.72 -16.24
C PRO A 23 15.97 -13.45 -15.42
N ASP A 24 15.55 -12.31 -15.96
CA ASP A 24 15.63 -11.02 -15.28
C ASP A 24 14.58 -10.89 -14.18
N THR A 25 13.41 -11.47 -14.36
CA THR A 25 12.37 -11.57 -13.30
C THR A 25 12.89 -12.40 -12.13
N LEU A 26 13.50 -13.55 -12.41
CA LEU A 26 14.07 -14.41 -11.36
C LEU A 26 15.17 -13.68 -10.58
N ARG A 27 16.08 -13.00 -11.28
CA ARG A 27 17.13 -12.18 -10.63
C ARG A 27 16.57 -11.00 -9.84
N ALA A 28 15.46 -10.41 -10.30
CA ALA A 28 14.77 -9.34 -9.57
C ALA A 28 14.15 -9.87 -8.27
N TRP A 29 13.55 -11.06 -8.31
CA TRP A 29 12.98 -11.70 -7.10
C TRP A 29 14.06 -12.10 -6.11
N GLU A 30 15.19 -12.68 -6.56
CA GLU A 30 16.36 -12.95 -5.69
C GLU A 30 16.82 -11.68 -4.96
N ARG A 31 16.95 -10.55 -5.67
CA ARG A 31 17.42 -9.29 -5.09
C ARG A 31 16.41 -8.63 -4.19
N ARG A 32 15.14 -8.60 -4.61
CA ARG A 32 14.09 -7.82 -3.94
C ARG A 32 13.49 -8.56 -2.75
N TYR A 33 13.35 -9.86 -2.88
CA TYR A 33 12.66 -10.69 -1.90
C TYR A 33 13.57 -11.71 -1.21
N GLY A 34 14.82 -11.86 -1.66
CA GLY A 34 15.72 -12.89 -1.16
C GLY A 34 15.25 -14.32 -1.43
N LEU A 35 14.38 -14.52 -2.41
CA LEU A 35 13.83 -15.81 -2.80
C LEU A 35 13.85 -15.97 -4.33
N PRO A 36 14.24 -17.16 -4.85
CA PRO A 36 14.91 -18.26 -4.13
C PRO A 36 16.31 -17.89 -3.65
N VAL A 37 16.96 -18.76 -2.88
CA VAL A 37 18.34 -18.57 -2.40
C VAL A 37 19.28 -19.54 -3.11
N PRO A 38 19.76 -19.21 -4.34
CA PRO A 38 20.62 -20.12 -5.08
C PRO A 38 21.99 -20.28 -4.41
N GLN A 39 22.54 -21.48 -4.45
CA GLN A 39 23.95 -21.69 -4.16
C GLN A 39 24.81 -21.27 -5.37
N ARG A 40 26.09 -20.98 -5.13
CA ARG A 40 27.04 -20.65 -6.20
C ARG A 40 28.10 -21.73 -6.28
N THR A 41 28.43 -22.11 -7.51
CA THR A 41 29.60 -22.95 -7.79
C THR A 41 30.90 -22.17 -7.55
N ASP A 42 32.01 -22.84 -7.46
CA ASP A 42 33.34 -22.22 -7.37
C ASP A 42 33.63 -21.28 -8.56
N SER A 43 33.00 -21.53 -9.71
CA SER A 43 33.04 -20.67 -10.90
C SER A 43 32.02 -19.51 -10.88
N GLY A 44 31.27 -19.32 -9.77
CA GLY A 44 30.33 -18.20 -9.57
C GLY A 44 28.93 -18.40 -10.20
N HIS A 45 28.66 -19.55 -10.83
CA HIS A 45 27.35 -19.83 -11.44
C HIS A 45 26.29 -20.21 -10.39
N ARG A 46 25.04 -19.78 -10.62
CA ARG A 46 23.90 -20.10 -9.74
C ARG A 46 23.44 -21.53 -9.93
N LEU A 47 23.21 -22.21 -8.83
CA LEU A 47 22.56 -23.52 -8.77
C LEU A 47 21.37 -23.45 -7.81
N TYR A 48 20.26 -24.05 -8.25
CA TYR A 48 18.99 -24.09 -7.54
C TYR A 48 18.64 -25.52 -7.15
N SER A 49 17.94 -25.67 -6.06
CA SER A 49 17.40 -26.98 -5.61
C SER A 49 16.03 -27.27 -6.23
N GLN A 50 15.57 -28.49 -6.09
CA GLN A 50 14.17 -28.85 -6.45
C GLN A 50 13.16 -28.05 -5.61
N LYS A 51 13.48 -27.75 -4.36
CA LYS A 51 12.66 -26.92 -3.46
C LYS A 51 12.54 -25.50 -3.98
N ASP A 52 13.62 -24.91 -4.53
CA ASP A 52 13.57 -23.59 -5.15
C ASP A 52 12.63 -23.55 -6.36
N ILE A 53 12.64 -24.59 -7.19
CA ILE A 53 11.74 -24.69 -8.35
C ILE A 53 10.28 -24.80 -7.87
N GLN A 54 10.01 -25.56 -6.83
CA GLN A 54 8.66 -25.70 -6.25
C GLN A 54 8.18 -24.39 -5.63
N LEU A 55 9.04 -23.70 -4.89
CA LEU A 55 8.79 -22.36 -4.38
C LEU A 55 8.39 -21.39 -5.51
N LEU A 56 9.17 -21.35 -6.59
CA LEU A 56 8.89 -20.47 -7.71
C LEU A 56 7.55 -20.82 -8.39
N LYS A 57 7.26 -22.10 -8.62
CA LYS A 57 5.98 -22.53 -9.16
C LYS A 57 4.81 -22.15 -8.25
N TRP A 58 4.98 -22.27 -6.94
CA TRP A 58 3.97 -21.85 -5.96
C TRP A 58 3.74 -20.33 -6.02
N LEU A 59 4.80 -19.52 -6.08
CA LEU A 59 4.69 -18.07 -6.20
C LEU A 59 3.98 -17.64 -7.50
N ILE A 60 4.29 -18.32 -8.62
CA ILE A 60 3.64 -18.07 -9.90
C ILE A 60 2.14 -18.39 -9.82
N ALA A 61 1.77 -19.56 -9.26
CA ALA A 61 0.37 -19.93 -9.08
C ALA A 61 -0.41 -18.87 -8.26
N ARG A 62 0.20 -18.33 -7.20
CA ARG A 62 -0.43 -17.24 -6.41
C ARG A 62 -0.59 -15.95 -7.22
N GLN A 63 0.36 -15.65 -8.13
CA GLN A 63 0.22 -14.49 -9.02
C GLN A 63 -0.88 -14.70 -10.07
N GLU A 64 -1.02 -15.91 -10.61
CA GLU A 64 -2.11 -16.26 -11.54
C GLU A 64 -3.48 -16.18 -10.87
N GLU A 65 -3.56 -16.41 -9.56
CA GLU A 65 -4.74 -16.21 -8.73
C GLU A 65 -4.98 -14.70 -8.38
N GLY A 66 -4.16 -13.79 -8.93
CA GLY A 66 -4.28 -12.34 -8.73
C GLY A 66 -3.55 -11.79 -7.51
N MET A 67 -2.74 -12.61 -6.83
CA MET A 67 -1.94 -12.13 -5.70
C MET A 67 -0.69 -11.38 -6.18
N SER A 68 -0.33 -10.25 -5.54
CA SER A 68 0.94 -9.59 -5.83
C SER A 68 2.12 -10.46 -5.37
N ILE A 69 3.26 -10.36 -6.07
CA ILE A 69 4.44 -11.16 -5.72
C ILE A 69 4.93 -10.89 -4.30
N SER A 70 4.89 -9.66 -3.83
CA SER A 70 5.26 -9.29 -2.45
C SER A 70 4.42 -10.04 -1.43
N ARG A 71 3.13 -10.12 -1.67
CA ARG A 71 2.18 -10.80 -0.80
C ARG A 71 2.32 -12.33 -0.87
N ALA A 72 2.58 -12.88 -2.05
CA ALA A 72 2.86 -14.29 -2.22
C ALA A 72 4.13 -14.71 -1.44
N VAL A 73 5.18 -13.89 -1.50
CA VAL A 73 6.41 -14.11 -0.72
C VAL A 73 6.17 -14.03 0.79
N GLU A 74 5.35 -13.08 1.23
CA GLU A 74 4.99 -12.96 2.65
C GLU A 74 4.19 -14.18 3.13
N LEU A 75 3.23 -14.61 2.34
CA LEU A 75 2.44 -15.81 2.63
C LEU A 75 3.33 -17.06 2.69
N TRP A 76 4.25 -17.25 1.74
CA TRP A 76 5.21 -18.34 1.76
C TRP A 76 6.03 -18.36 3.04
N ARG A 77 6.61 -17.22 3.44
CA ARG A 77 7.41 -17.11 4.67
C ARG A 77 6.60 -17.43 5.92
N ARG A 78 5.33 -17.04 5.94
CA ARG A 78 4.42 -17.37 7.05
C ARG A 78 4.19 -18.88 7.15
N LEU A 79 3.88 -19.53 6.04
CA LEU A 79 3.66 -20.98 5.99
C LEU A 79 4.92 -21.77 6.35
N GLU A 80 6.10 -21.33 5.91
CA GLU A 80 7.37 -21.92 6.37
C GLU A 80 7.57 -21.79 7.90
N THR A 81 7.07 -20.73 8.50
CA THR A 81 7.23 -20.47 9.95
C THR A 81 6.24 -21.29 10.79
N GLU A 82 5.06 -21.60 10.26
CA GLU A 82 3.99 -22.35 10.95
C GLU A 82 4.19 -23.87 10.88
N GLU A 83 5.37 -24.38 10.48
CA GLU A 83 5.69 -25.79 10.23
C GLU A 83 4.69 -26.49 9.27
N SER A 84 3.87 -25.72 8.60
CA SER A 84 2.97 -26.18 7.55
C SER A 84 3.75 -26.18 6.24
N ASP A 85 4.02 -27.35 5.66
CA ASP A 85 4.70 -27.41 4.36
C ASP A 85 3.84 -26.71 3.29
N PRO A 86 4.28 -25.53 2.76
CA PRO A 86 3.48 -24.76 1.81
C PRO A 86 3.18 -25.54 0.52
N LEU A 87 3.95 -26.58 0.24
CA LEU A 87 3.82 -27.39 -0.95
C LEU A 87 2.71 -28.46 -0.84
N GLN A 88 2.20 -28.74 0.37
CA GLN A 88 1.06 -29.65 0.57
C GLN A 88 -0.30 -28.97 0.31
N THR A 89 -0.35 -27.64 0.20
CA THR A 89 -1.55 -26.87 -0.12
C THR A 89 -1.74 -26.63 -1.62
N MET A 90 -1.04 -27.32 -2.50
CA MET A 90 -1.29 -27.28 -3.94
C MET A 90 -2.55 -28.10 -4.27
N PRO A 91 -3.61 -27.50 -4.86
CA PRO A 91 -4.66 -28.30 -5.46
C PRO A 91 -4.06 -29.10 -6.64
N ILE A 92 -4.17 -30.41 -6.59
CA ILE A 92 -3.80 -31.31 -7.70
C ILE A 92 -4.80 -31.04 -8.81
N THR A 93 -4.47 -30.18 -9.75
CA THR A 93 -5.30 -29.95 -10.93
C THR A 93 -4.98 -31.01 -11.98
N ASN A 94 -5.55 -32.19 -11.79
CA ASN A 94 -5.88 -33.10 -12.88
C ASN A 94 -7.40 -33.09 -13.03
N ALA A 95 -7.92 -32.12 -13.78
CA ALA A 95 -9.30 -32.15 -14.25
C ALA A 95 -9.28 -32.18 -15.78
N PRO A 96 -9.94 -33.17 -16.42
CA PRO A 96 -10.07 -33.21 -17.88
C PRO A 96 -10.99 -32.07 -18.34
N ALA A 97 -10.68 -31.54 -19.52
CA ALA A 97 -11.45 -30.48 -20.17
C ALA A 97 -12.94 -30.85 -20.23
N VAL A 98 -13.77 -30.10 -19.53
CA VAL A 98 -15.23 -30.17 -19.63
C VAL A 98 -15.67 -29.23 -20.75
N ALA A 99 -16.33 -29.82 -21.77
CA ALA A 99 -16.98 -29.14 -22.87
C ALA A 99 -18.05 -28.11 -22.36
N PRO A 100 -18.34 -27.04 -23.11
CA PRO A 100 -19.30 -26.04 -22.68
C PRO A 100 -20.72 -26.61 -22.59
N THR A 101 -21.24 -26.65 -21.40
CA THR A 101 -22.64 -27.01 -21.16
C THR A 101 -23.52 -25.78 -21.31
N ASN A 102 -24.40 -25.82 -22.29
CA ASN A 102 -25.48 -24.85 -22.48
C ASN A 102 -26.41 -24.85 -21.25
N TYR A 103 -26.44 -23.75 -20.53
CA TYR A 103 -27.48 -23.49 -19.53
C TYR A 103 -28.70 -22.87 -20.20
N PRO A 104 -29.90 -23.43 -20.08
CA PRO A 104 -31.13 -22.78 -20.49
C PRO A 104 -31.43 -21.62 -19.52
N ALA A 105 -31.66 -20.46 -20.08
CA ALA A 105 -32.13 -19.28 -19.33
C ALA A 105 -33.53 -19.56 -18.77
N GLN A 106 -33.64 -19.92 -17.50
CA GLN A 106 -34.86 -19.83 -16.74
C GLN A 106 -34.87 -18.50 -15.98
N VAL A 107 -35.67 -17.56 -16.49
CA VAL A 107 -36.01 -16.31 -15.80
C VAL A 107 -37.01 -16.65 -14.71
N ALA A 108 -36.56 -16.70 -13.45
CA ALA A 108 -37.48 -16.72 -12.31
C ALA A 108 -37.98 -15.30 -12.04
N PRO A 109 -39.26 -15.12 -11.65
CA PRO A 109 -39.84 -13.79 -11.43
C PRO A 109 -39.19 -13.12 -10.21
N LEU A 110 -38.82 -11.86 -10.40
CA LEU A 110 -38.30 -10.96 -9.36
C LEU A 110 -39.31 -10.85 -8.21
N SER A 111 -38.97 -11.39 -7.07
CA SER A 111 -39.65 -11.09 -5.81
C SER A 111 -39.43 -9.63 -5.49
N THR A 112 -40.52 -8.90 -5.38
CA THR A 112 -40.58 -7.48 -5.00
C THR A 112 -40.00 -7.27 -3.60
N THR A 113 -38.81 -6.74 -3.53
CA THR A 113 -38.24 -6.14 -2.31
C THR A 113 -38.83 -4.74 -2.12
N PRO A 114 -39.05 -4.26 -0.90
CA PRO A 114 -39.76 -3.02 -0.64
C PRO A 114 -39.02 -1.83 -1.23
N VAL A 115 -39.72 -1.10 -2.05
CA VAL A 115 -39.30 0.21 -2.57
C VAL A 115 -39.21 1.15 -1.39
N LEU A 116 -37.99 1.66 -1.10
CA LEU A 116 -37.82 2.78 -0.19
C LEU A 116 -38.60 3.98 -0.70
N SER A 117 -39.66 4.31 0.04
CA SER A 117 -40.54 5.43 -0.26
C SER A 117 -39.72 6.72 -0.23
N THR A 118 -39.70 7.40 -1.35
CA THR A 118 -39.14 8.75 -1.51
C THR A 118 -40.02 9.76 -0.82
N SER A 119 -39.66 10.19 0.38
CA SER A 119 -40.08 11.48 0.93
C SER A 119 -38.89 12.11 1.62
N ALA A 120 -38.28 13.07 0.92
CA ALA A 120 -37.03 13.70 1.27
C ALA A 120 -37.22 14.90 2.19
N HIS A 121 -36.59 14.86 3.35
CA HIS A 121 -36.24 16.07 4.09
C HIS A 121 -34.72 16.05 4.34
N ALA A 122 -34.04 17.17 4.18
CA ALA A 122 -32.59 17.31 4.18
C ALA A 122 -31.89 16.89 5.51
N ALA A 123 -32.63 16.68 6.58
CA ALA A 123 -32.15 16.15 7.85
C ALA A 123 -31.93 14.63 7.83
N ASP A 124 -32.65 13.91 6.97
CA ASP A 124 -32.66 12.45 6.85
C ASP A 124 -31.47 11.90 6.03
N SER A 125 -30.81 12.75 5.25
CA SER A 125 -29.77 12.32 4.31
C SER A 125 -28.42 11.94 4.99
N ARG A 126 -28.16 12.43 6.21
CA ARG A 126 -26.95 12.08 6.97
C ARG A 126 -27.08 10.69 7.61
N ASP A 127 -28.27 10.36 8.09
CA ASP A 127 -28.57 9.05 8.66
C ASP A 127 -28.54 7.98 7.57
N THR A 128 -29.06 8.28 6.36
CA THR A 128 -29.03 7.37 5.21
C THR A 128 -27.61 7.00 4.78
N MET A 129 -26.65 7.97 4.73
CA MET A 129 -25.27 7.68 4.35
C MET A 129 -24.55 6.89 5.43
N GLY A 130 -24.85 7.12 6.72
CA GLY A 130 -24.37 6.32 7.83
C GLY A 130 -24.82 4.86 7.74
N GLN A 131 -26.09 4.64 7.37
CA GLN A 131 -26.65 3.29 7.17
C GLN A 131 -26.02 2.59 5.96
N VAL A 132 -25.83 3.28 4.84
CA VAL A 132 -25.13 2.74 3.65
C VAL A 132 -23.71 2.34 4.00
N ARG A 133 -22.96 3.19 4.72
CA ARG A 133 -21.61 2.89 5.18
C ARG A 133 -21.59 1.66 6.09
N ALA A 134 -22.48 1.59 7.09
CA ALA A 134 -22.55 0.46 8.01
C ALA A 134 -22.86 -0.85 7.28
N ALA A 135 -23.78 -0.82 6.30
CA ALA A 135 -24.10 -1.98 5.47
C ALA A 135 -22.89 -2.42 4.63
N TRP A 136 -22.16 -1.47 4.02
CA TRP A 136 -20.94 -1.77 3.26
C TRP A 136 -19.85 -2.37 4.13
N VAL A 137 -19.58 -1.79 5.30
CA VAL A 137 -18.63 -2.34 6.28
C VAL A 137 -19.03 -3.76 6.68
N SER A 138 -20.32 -3.98 7.00
CA SER A 138 -20.82 -5.31 7.37
C SER A 138 -20.61 -6.35 6.24
N ALA A 139 -20.88 -5.97 4.98
CA ALA A 139 -20.63 -6.86 3.84
C ALA A 139 -19.13 -7.20 3.69
N CYS A 140 -18.25 -6.21 3.88
CA CYS A 140 -16.79 -6.43 3.87
C CYS A 140 -16.34 -7.36 5.00
N MET A 141 -16.89 -7.22 6.20
CA MET A 141 -16.55 -8.09 7.34
C MET A 141 -16.98 -9.54 7.13
N ASN A 142 -17.98 -9.78 6.29
CA ASN A 142 -18.45 -11.12 5.91
C ASN A 142 -17.82 -11.63 4.62
N PHE A 143 -16.86 -10.91 4.03
CA PHE A 143 -16.25 -11.23 2.72
C PHE A 143 -17.29 -11.35 1.59
N ASP A 144 -18.44 -10.67 1.72
CA ASP A 144 -19.49 -10.65 0.70
C ASP A 144 -19.25 -9.53 -0.32
N GLU A 145 -18.40 -9.85 -1.32
CA GLU A 145 -18.05 -8.94 -2.40
C GLU A 145 -19.27 -8.49 -3.19
N GLN A 146 -20.19 -9.40 -3.51
CA GLN A 146 -21.37 -9.10 -4.32
C GLN A 146 -22.28 -8.09 -3.60
N GLN A 147 -22.48 -8.28 -2.30
CA GLN A 147 -23.28 -7.37 -1.50
C GLN A 147 -22.59 -6.01 -1.33
N ALA A 148 -21.29 -5.98 -1.04
CA ALA A 148 -20.51 -4.76 -0.90
C ALA A 148 -20.58 -3.91 -2.19
N GLU A 149 -20.36 -4.55 -3.35
CA GLU A 149 -20.44 -3.90 -4.67
C GLU A 149 -21.86 -3.42 -5.01
N ARG A 150 -22.89 -4.19 -4.65
CA ARG A 150 -24.29 -3.80 -4.85
C ARG A 150 -24.63 -2.55 -4.05
N ILE A 151 -24.25 -2.51 -2.78
CA ILE A 151 -24.49 -1.36 -1.89
C ILE A 151 -23.86 -0.08 -2.47
N VAL A 152 -22.59 -0.15 -2.86
CA VAL A 152 -21.88 1.00 -3.42
C VAL A 152 -22.48 1.43 -4.76
N SER A 153 -22.85 0.49 -5.62
CA SER A 153 -23.48 0.78 -6.91
C SER A 153 -24.83 1.44 -6.76
N GLN A 154 -25.66 0.99 -5.81
CA GLN A 154 -26.92 1.63 -5.48
C GLN A 154 -26.73 3.05 -4.92
N ALA A 155 -25.72 3.23 -4.06
CA ALA A 155 -25.39 4.54 -3.52
C ALA A 155 -24.98 5.54 -4.62
N PHE A 156 -24.20 5.12 -5.62
CA PHE A 156 -23.85 5.95 -6.78
C PHE A 156 -25.06 6.32 -7.65
N GLY A 157 -26.14 5.52 -7.64
CA GLY A 157 -27.40 5.87 -8.31
C GLY A 157 -28.20 6.96 -7.61
N LEU A 158 -27.93 7.20 -6.33
CA LEU A 158 -28.68 8.13 -5.48
C LEU A 158 -27.89 9.38 -5.06
N PHE A 159 -26.57 9.29 -4.99
CA PHE A 159 -25.69 10.33 -4.48
C PHE A 159 -24.52 10.60 -5.43
N SER A 160 -23.91 11.77 -5.31
CA SER A 160 -22.72 12.11 -6.10
C SER A 160 -21.55 11.15 -5.79
N VAL A 161 -20.70 10.94 -6.78
CA VAL A 161 -19.51 10.09 -6.66
C VAL A 161 -18.61 10.55 -5.49
N GLU A 162 -18.42 11.87 -5.37
CA GLU A 162 -17.61 12.47 -4.31
C GLU A 162 -18.15 12.08 -2.93
N ARG A 163 -19.47 12.21 -2.75
CA ARG A 163 -20.11 11.93 -1.47
C ARG A 163 -20.02 10.44 -1.10
N VAL A 164 -20.28 9.53 -2.05
CA VAL A 164 -20.16 8.09 -1.80
C VAL A 164 -18.72 7.71 -1.48
N CYS A 165 -17.74 8.23 -2.23
CA CYS A 165 -16.33 7.93 -1.97
C CYS A 165 -15.85 8.45 -0.61
N LEU A 166 -16.29 9.65 -0.19
CA LEU A 166 -15.89 10.23 1.10
C LEU A 166 -16.67 9.61 2.27
N ASP A 167 -18.01 9.53 2.17
CA ASP A 167 -18.84 9.16 3.30
C ASP A 167 -19.01 7.65 3.48
N VAL A 168 -18.93 6.84 2.40
CA VAL A 168 -19.04 5.38 2.47
C VAL A 168 -17.67 4.74 2.46
N LEU A 169 -16.87 4.94 1.39
CA LEU A 169 -15.62 4.22 1.22
C LEU A 169 -14.55 4.72 2.20
N GLN A 170 -14.22 6.01 2.22
CA GLN A 170 -13.16 6.55 3.08
C GLN A 170 -13.50 6.38 4.56
N LYS A 171 -14.69 6.85 4.99
CA LYS A 171 -15.10 6.72 6.39
C LYS A 171 -15.36 5.27 6.79
N GLY A 172 -15.75 4.40 5.85
CA GLY A 172 -15.89 2.97 6.08
C GLY A 172 -14.55 2.30 6.32
N LEU A 173 -13.54 2.61 5.51
CA LEU A 173 -12.17 2.12 5.73
C LEU A 173 -11.56 2.66 7.03
N ALA A 174 -11.88 3.89 7.43
CA ALA A 174 -11.44 4.40 8.73
C ALA A 174 -12.02 3.60 9.91
N VAL A 175 -13.32 3.23 9.85
CA VAL A 175 -13.95 2.35 10.84
C VAL A 175 -13.29 0.96 10.86
N ILE A 176 -12.98 0.41 9.69
CA ILE A 176 -12.32 -0.89 9.56
C ILE A 176 -10.90 -0.84 10.10
N GLY A 177 -10.15 0.23 9.80
CA GLY A 177 -8.79 0.44 10.30
C GLY A 177 -8.74 0.56 11.82
N GLU A 178 -9.67 1.31 12.43
CA GLU A 178 -9.82 1.41 13.88
C GLU A 178 -10.17 0.04 14.50
N GLY A 179 -11.08 -0.72 13.88
CA GLY A 179 -11.43 -2.06 14.32
C GLY A 179 -10.26 -3.04 14.24
N TRP A 180 -9.40 -2.91 13.22
CA TRP A 180 -8.18 -3.69 13.11
C TRP A 180 -7.16 -3.31 14.21
N TYR A 181 -6.94 -2.02 14.42
CA TYR A 181 -6.03 -1.53 15.45
C TYR A 181 -6.44 -2.00 16.86
N THR A 182 -7.75 -2.01 17.15
CA THR A 182 -8.30 -2.50 18.43
C THR A 182 -8.47 -4.02 18.50
N GLY A 183 -8.07 -4.76 17.46
CA GLY A 183 -8.14 -6.22 17.42
C GLY A 183 -9.52 -6.83 17.19
N HIS A 184 -10.54 -6.01 16.90
CA HIS A 184 -11.89 -6.48 16.59
C HIS A 184 -12.09 -6.93 15.14
N ILE A 185 -11.21 -6.47 14.24
CA ILE A 185 -11.22 -6.79 12.81
C ILE A 185 -9.89 -7.43 12.45
N THR A 186 -9.94 -8.50 11.67
CA THR A 186 -8.75 -9.20 11.22
C THR A 186 -8.06 -8.45 10.08
N VAL A 187 -6.75 -8.67 9.91
CA VAL A 187 -5.99 -8.09 8.79
C VAL A 187 -6.54 -8.53 7.42
N GLN A 188 -7.11 -9.75 7.34
CA GLN A 188 -7.72 -10.25 6.10
C GLN A 188 -8.99 -9.47 5.73
N GLN A 189 -9.81 -9.12 6.72
CA GLN A 189 -11.01 -8.31 6.51
C GLN A 189 -10.65 -6.88 6.11
N GLU A 190 -9.64 -6.28 6.74
CA GLU A 190 -9.12 -4.97 6.35
C GLU A 190 -8.60 -4.98 4.92
N HIS A 191 -7.74 -5.94 4.57
CA HIS A 191 -7.19 -6.07 3.22
C HIS A 191 -8.26 -6.31 2.16
N PHE A 192 -9.28 -7.12 2.46
CA PHE A 192 -10.40 -7.36 1.57
C PHE A 192 -11.17 -6.05 1.28
N ALA A 193 -11.52 -5.29 2.32
CA ALA A 193 -12.24 -4.04 2.18
C ALA A 193 -11.42 -2.98 1.44
N SER A 194 -10.13 -2.85 1.77
CA SER A 194 -9.21 -1.92 1.11
C SER A 194 -9.04 -2.24 -0.37
N ALA A 195 -8.90 -3.53 -0.73
CA ALA A 195 -8.81 -3.96 -2.13
C ALA A 195 -10.09 -3.66 -2.91
N LEU A 196 -11.27 -3.89 -2.32
CA LEU A 196 -12.56 -3.53 -2.94
C LEU A 196 -12.66 -2.03 -3.20
N ALA A 197 -12.34 -1.22 -2.20
CA ALA A 197 -12.42 0.22 -2.30
C ALA A 197 -11.45 0.77 -3.37
N VAL A 198 -10.20 0.29 -3.41
CA VAL A 198 -9.20 0.69 -4.41
C VAL A 198 -9.68 0.33 -5.83
N ARG A 199 -10.14 -0.90 -6.07
CA ARG A 199 -10.68 -1.31 -7.38
C ARG A 199 -11.83 -0.41 -7.84
N ARG A 200 -12.70 0.00 -6.92
CA ARG A 200 -13.80 0.90 -7.24
C ARG A 200 -13.31 2.29 -7.63
N LEU A 201 -12.31 2.84 -6.92
CA LEU A 201 -11.69 4.11 -7.29
C LEU A 201 -10.99 4.05 -8.65
N GLU A 202 -10.26 2.98 -8.93
CA GLU A 202 -9.59 2.76 -10.23
C GLU A 202 -10.59 2.71 -11.39
N ALA A 203 -11.72 2.00 -11.21
CA ALA A 203 -12.79 1.95 -12.20
C ALA A 203 -13.40 3.34 -12.45
N LEU A 204 -13.63 4.12 -11.39
CA LEU A 204 -14.14 5.50 -11.50
C LEU A 204 -13.12 6.42 -12.17
N MET A 205 -11.84 6.26 -11.87
CA MET A 205 -10.75 7.02 -12.48
C MET A 205 -10.70 6.74 -14.00
N ALA A 206 -10.75 5.47 -14.40
CA ALA A 206 -10.75 5.06 -15.81
C ALA A 206 -11.97 5.58 -16.58
N ALA A 207 -13.13 5.70 -15.93
CA ALA A 207 -14.38 6.23 -16.51
C ALA A 207 -14.45 7.78 -16.51
N THR A 208 -13.51 8.47 -15.85
CA THR A 208 -13.54 9.94 -15.78
C THR A 208 -13.04 10.57 -17.10
N PRO A 209 -13.71 11.61 -17.62
CA PRO A 209 -13.33 12.27 -18.86
C PRO A 209 -11.89 12.80 -18.86
N PRO A 210 -11.31 13.07 -20.05
CA PRO A 210 -9.99 13.72 -20.17
C PRO A 210 -9.92 15.04 -19.39
N PRO A 211 -8.71 15.48 -18.97
CA PRO A 211 -8.54 16.75 -18.26
C PRO A 211 -8.95 17.93 -19.14
N THR A 212 -9.53 18.95 -18.50
CA THR A 212 -10.02 20.20 -19.14
C THR A 212 -9.30 21.44 -18.64
N ARG A 213 -8.52 21.33 -17.55
CA ARG A 213 -7.76 22.43 -16.98
C ARG A 213 -6.28 22.35 -17.36
N PRO A 214 -5.62 23.47 -17.58
CA PRO A 214 -4.18 23.48 -17.79
C PRO A 214 -3.45 23.14 -16.49
N GLY A 215 -2.36 22.40 -16.62
CA GLY A 215 -1.51 22.05 -15.49
C GLY A 215 -1.69 20.61 -15.04
N ARG A 216 -0.55 20.00 -14.74
CA ARG A 216 -0.43 18.62 -14.28
C ARG A 216 -0.13 18.57 -12.80
N ILE A 217 -0.76 17.65 -12.09
CA ILE A 217 -0.49 17.35 -10.68
C ILE A 217 0.07 15.93 -10.62
N LEU A 218 1.25 15.78 -10.01
CA LEU A 218 1.85 14.50 -9.71
C LEU A 218 1.51 14.12 -8.26
N ILE A 219 1.03 12.90 -8.05
CA ILE A 219 0.73 12.38 -6.72
C ILE A 219 1.29 10.98 -6.55
N GLY A 220 1.84 10.67 -5.36
CA GLY A 220 2.38 9.36 -5.04
C GLY A 220 2.71 9.21 -3.57
N CYS A 221 3.23 8.05 -3.23
CA CYS A 221 3.63 7.68 -1.88
C CYS A 221 5.17 7.54 -1.81
N PRO A 222 5.80 8.08 -0.77
CA PRO A 222 7.25 7.98 -0.59
C PRO A 222 7.70 6.52 -0.38
N PRO A 223 9.01 6.23 -0.33
CA PRO A 223 9.50 4.90 -0.03
C PRO A 223 8.83 4.30 1.21
N GLU A 224 8.50 3.02 1.11
CA GLU A 224 7.86 2.21 2.17
C GLU A 224 6.41 2.60 2.52
N GLU A 225 5.83 3.60 1.85
CA GLU A 225 4.41 3.95 2.01
C GLU A 225 3.55 3.14 1.04
N GLU A 226 2.74 2.24 1.58
CA GLU A 226 1.87 1.35 0.82
C GLU A 226 0.38 1.79 0.83
N HIS A 227 0.01 2.79 1.63
CA HIS A 227 -1.37 3.24 1.79
C HIS A 227 -1.81 4.15 0.63
N THR A 228 -2.26 3.53 -0.44
CA THR A 228 -2.61 4.24 -1.70
C THR A 228 -4.04 4.72 -1.79
N PHE A 229 -4.96 4.30 -0.91
CA PHE A 229 -6.38 4.65 -1.03
C PHE A 229 -6.62 6.17 -0.99
N ALA A 230 -6.07 6.87 0.00
CA ALA A 230 -6.29 8.32 0.14
C ALA A 230 -5.69 9.14 -1.01
N PRO A 231 -4.44 8.92 -1.46
CA PRO A 231 -3.91 9.62 -2.62
C PRO A 231 -4.61 9.25 -3.94
N LEU A 232 -5.10 8.02 -4.11
CA LEU A 232 -5.90 7.63 -5.27
C LEU A 232 -7.27 8.33 -5.25
N LEU A 233 -7.94 8.38 -4.09
CA LEU A 233 -9.18 9.12 -3.93
C LEU A 233 -9.00 10.61 -4.23
N LEU A 234 -7.93 11.23 -3.71
CA LEU A 234 -7.59 12.62 -4.00
C LEU A 234 -7.38 12.83 -5.51
N SER A 235 -6.68 11.90 -6.16
CA SER A 235 -6.46 11.93 -7.62
C SER A 235 -7.78 11.87 -8.39
N LEU A 236 -8.70 11.00 -7.99
CA LEU A 236 -10.04 10.90 -8.60
C LEU A 236 -10.81 12.22 -8.45
N LEU A 237 -10.84 12.78 -7.24
CA LEU A 237 -11.57 14.01 -6.96
C LEU A 237 -11.03 15.22 -7.75
N LEU A 238 -9.70 15.32 -7.88
CA LEU A 238 -9.05 16.35 -8.69
C LEU A 238 -9.27 16.13 -10.19
N ARG A 239 -9.19 14.87 -10.67
CA ARG A 239 -9.47 14.53 -12.07
C ARG A 239 -10.90 14.89 -12.45
N ARG A 240 -11.88 14.61 -11.60
CA ARG A 240 -13.29 14.98 -11.82
C ARG A 240 -13.52 16.49 -11.84
N ARG A 241 -12.59 17.28 -11.24
CA ARG A 241 -12.56 18.75 -11.37
C ARG A 241 -11.80 19.24 -12.60
N GLY A 242 -11.35 18.33 -13.45
CA GLY A 242 -10.72 18.61 -14.74
C GLY A 242 -9.19 18.71 -14.72
N TRP A 243 -8.52 18.43 -13.60
CA TRP A 243 -7.05 18.46 -13.52
C TRP A 243 -6.41 17.25 -14.22
N ASP A 244 -5.22 17.46 -14.80
CA ASP A 244 -4.38 16.39 -15.35
C ASP A 244 -3.61 15.72 -14.19
N MET A 245 -4.01 14.49 -13.85
CA MET A 245 -3.46 13.74 -12.72
C MET A 245 -2.48 12.68 -13.20
N LEU A 246 -1.26 12.71 -12.65
CA LEU A 246 -0.27 11.65 -12.77
C LEU A 246 -0.13 10.95 -11.41
N PHE A 247 -0.83 9.82 -11.26
CA PHE A 247 -0.77 9.00 -10.05
C PHE A 247 0.33 7.92 -10.19
N LEU A 248 1.33 7.95 -9.31
CA LEU A 248 2.47 7.03 -9.35
C LEU A 248 2.29 5.78 -8.47
N GLY A 249 1.32 5.80 -7.54
CA GLY A 249 1.09 4.67 -6.63
C GLY A 249 1.99 4.68 -5.40
N ALA A 250 2.29 3.48 -4.89
CA ALA A 250 2.99 3.22 -3.64
C ALA A 250 4.52 3.15 -3.81
N ASN A 251 5.23 3.38 -2.70
CA ASN A 251 6.63 2.97 -2.51
C ASN A 251 7.58 3.46 -3.62
N ILE A 252 7.52 4.75 -3.94
CA ILE A 252 8.33 5.36 -5.00
C ILE A 252 9.68 5.81 -4.41
N PRO A 253 10.83 5.37 -4.96
CA PRO A 253 12.14 5.84 -4.51
C PRO A 253 12.28 7.35 -4.64
N ALA A 254 12.96 7.99 -3.68
CA ALA A 254 13.09 9.46 -3.62
C ALA A 254 13.70 10.07 -4.90
N GLN A 255 14.72 9.42 -5.46
CA GLN A 255 15.39 9.87 -6.68
C GLN A 255 14.46 9.81 -7.91
N ASP A 256 13.56 8.82 -7.95
CA ASP A 256 12.62 8.65 -9.06
C ASP A 256 11.54 9.75 -9.04
N PHE A 257 11.17 10.28 -7.87
CA PHE A 257 10.31 11.46 -7.78
C PHE A 257 10.94 12.67 -8.45
N VAL A 258 12.22 12.94 -8.19
CA VAL A 258 12.94 14.08 -8.82
C VAL A 258 13.00 13.91 -10.33
N LEU A 259 13.40 12.72 -10.80
CA LEU A 259 13.48 12.41 -12.22
C LEU A 259 12.11 12.54 -12.91
N THR A 260 11.07 11.99 -12.30
CA THR A 260 9.71 12.10 -12.82
C THR A 260 9.22 13.54 -12.83
N THR A 261 9.55 14.34 -11.80
CA THR A 261 9.22 15.76 -11.74
C THR A 261 9.88 16.55 -12.88
N GLN A 262 11.14 16.26 -13.17
CA GLN A 262 11.85 16.88 -14.30
C GLN A 262 11.26 16.51 -15.65
N THR A 263 10.83 15.26 -15.81
CA THR A 263 10.28 14.72 -17.07
C THR A 263 8.83 15.16 -17.29
N ALA A 264 7.98 14.99 -16.28
CA ALA A 264 6.55 15.25 -16.35
C ALA A 264 6.20 16.74 -16.20
N ARG A 265 7.09 17.53 -15.60
CA ARG A 265 6.95 18.97 -15.34
C ARG A 265 5.61 19.32 -14.68
N PRO A 266 5.29 18.72 -13.53
CA PRO A 266 4.04 19.01 -12.83
C PRO A 266 4.06 20.43 -12.27
N HIS A 267 2.87 21.02 -12.13
CA HIS A 267 2.67 22.31 -11.46
C HIS A 267 2.64 22.16 -9.94
N LEU A 268 2.34 20.95 -9.47
CA LEU A 268 2.31 20.60 -8.06
C LEU A 268 2.65 19.11 -7.88
N VAL A 269 3.49 18.78 -6.91
CA VAL A 269 3.74 17.43 -6.42
C VAL A 269 2.99 17.24 -5.11
N ILE A 270 2.26 16.13 -4.95
CA ILE A 270 1.55 15.80 -3.71
C ILE A 270 2.06 14.46 -3.21
N LEU A 271 2.45 14.41 -1.92
CA LEU A 271 2.92 13.21 -1.26
C LEU A 271 2.10 12.94 0.00
N THR A 272 1.91 11.66 0.33
CA THR A 272 1.20 11.26 1.54
C THR A 272 2.05 10.34 2.39
N ALA A 273 2.00 10.52 3.73
CA ALA A 273 2.67 9.64 4.69
C ALA A 273 1.72 9.27 5.82
N GLN A 274 1.67 7.98 6.16
CA GLN A 274 0.80 7.47 7.23
C GLN A 274 1.59 7.11 8.49
N GLN A 275 2.90 6.92 8.38
CA GLN A 275 3.80 6.46 9.44
C GLN A 275 4.96 7.44 9.63
N LEU A 276 5.63 7.36 10.77
CA LEU A 276 6.78 8.20 11.09
C LEU A 276 7.94 7.98 10.11
N SER A 277 8.21 6.74 9.76
CA SER A 277 9.25 6.37 8.79
C SER A 277 8.98 6.95 7.40
N THR A 278 7.72 6.91 6.94
CA THR A 278 7.34 7.44 5.63
C THR A 278 7.30 8.97 5.62
N ALA A 279 7.04 9.61 6.78
CA ALA A 279 7.19 11.06 6.93
C ALA A 279 8.66 11.51 6.85
N ALA A 280 9.60 10.73 7.38
CA ALA A 280 11.04 11.02 7.23
C ALA A 280 11.47 10.94 5.76
N SER A 281 11.02 9.93 5.02
CA SER A 281 11.26 9.81 3.58
C SER A 281 10.61 10.95 2.79
N LEU A 282 9.41 11.37 3.20
CA LEU A 282 8.71 12.52 2.60
C LEU A 282 9.48 13.83 2.81
N ARG A 283 10.10 14.03 3.98
CA ARG A 283 10.99 15.17 4.24
C ARG A 283 12.14 15.22 3.25
N GLU A 284 12.86 14.09 3.07
CA GLU A 284 13.97 14.00 2.13
C GLU A 284 13.53 14.37 0.71
N ILE A 285 12.40 13.81 0.25
CA ILE A 285 11.85 14.13 -1.07
C ILE A 285 11.46 15.61 -1.16
N GLY A 286 10.87 16.18 -0.11
CA GLY A 286 10.47 17.59 -0.07
C GLY A 286 11.65 18.53 -0.29
N ASP A 287 12.77 18.24 0.36
CA ASP A 287 14.01 19.03 0.20
C ASP A 287 14.58 18.90 -1.23
N LEU A 288 14.53 17.68 -1.83
CA LEU A 288 14.96 17.44 -3.21
C LEU A 288 14.05 18.14 -4.24
N ILE A 289 12.73 18.06 -4.08
CA ILE A 289 11.75 18.73 -4.95
C ILE A 289 11.86 20.26 -4.87
N TYR A 290 12.13 20.78 -3.66
CA TYR A 290 12.37 22.21 -3.48
C TYR A 290 13.56 22.74 -4.31
N GLN A 291 14.63 21.94 -4.42
CA GLN A 291 15.82 22.31 -5.23
C GLN A 291 15.50 22.44 -6.72
N VAL A 292 14.55 21.65 -7.24
CA VAL A 292 14.09 21.75 -8.63
C VAL A 292 12.97 22.78 -8.83
N ARG A 293 12.63 23.54 -7.78
CA ARG A 293 11.69 24.67 -7.77
C ARG A 293 10.27 24.29 -8.23
N VAL A 294 9.83 23.10 -7.92
CA VAL A 294 8.44 22.69 -8.11
C VAL A 294 7.73 22.75 -6.75
N PRO A 295 6.54 23.36 -6.67
CA PRO A 295 5.76 23.36 -5.43
C PRO A 295 5.43 21.95 -5.00
N MET A 296 5.57 21.66 -3.69
CA MET A 296 5.16 20.39 -3.11
C MET A 296 4.13 20.64 -2.01
N ALA A 297 3.13 19.77 -1.95
CA ALA A 297 2.15 19.70 -0.88
C ALA A 297 2.14 18.28 -0.27
N PHE A 298 1.71 18.16 0.97
CA PHE A 298 1.71 16.89 1.65
C PHE A 298 0.57 16.75 2.66
N GLY A 299 0.24 15.50 3.01
CA GLY A 299 -0.73 15.15 4.03
C GLY A 299 -0.55 13.71 4.50
N GLY A 300 -1.49 13.22 5.30
CA GLY A 300 -1.52 11.87 5.81
C GLY A 300 -1.81 11.81 7.30
N MET A 301 -2.11 10.61 7.81
CA MET A 301 -2.57 10.39 9.19
C MET A 301 -1.51 10.81 10.21
N ILE A 302 -0.24 10.56 9.95
CA ILE A 302 0.85 10.87 10.90
C ILE A 302 0.88 12.36 11.27
N PHE A 303 0.53 13.27 10.36
CA PHE A 303 0.47 14.71 10.63
C PHE A 303 -0.77 15.13 11.44
N THR A 304 -1.77 14.25 11.54
CA THR A 304 -2.91 14.43 12.45
C THR A 304 -2.57 13.95 13.86
N GLN A 305 -1.82 12.86 13.95
CA GLN A 305 -1.36 12.29 15.22
C GLN A 305 -0.26 13.15 15.84
N ILE A 306 0.65 13.69 15.02
CA ILE A 306 1.77 14.54 15.43
C ILE A 306 1.70 15.86 14.67
N PRO A 307 0.91 16.86 15.10
CA PRO A 307 0.69 18.10 14.34
C PRO A 307 1.98 18.91 14.07
N ASP A 308 2.90 18.93 15.04
CA ASP A 308 4.17 19.66 14.94
C ASP A 308 5.09 19.09 13.85
N LEU A 309 4.88 17.84 13.45
CA LEU A 309 5.63 17.18 12.40
C LEU A 309 5.49 17.91 11.06
N SER A 310 4.37 18.58 10.81
CA SER A 310 4.13 19.34 9.59
C SER A 310 5.17 20.46 9.40
N GLN A 311 5.76 21.00 10.48
CA GLN A 311 6.81 22.02 10.42
C GLN A 311 8.18 21.44 10.05
N ARG A 312 8.33 20.13 10.09
CA ARG A 312 9.56 19.39 9.76
C ARG A 312 9.65 19.01 8.28
N ILE A 313 8.64 19.33 7.50
CA ILE A 313 8.54 18.95 6.08
C ILE A 313 8.59 20.21 5.21
N THR A 314 9.47 20.23 4.23
CA THR A 314 9.49 21.26 3.18
C THR A 314 8.33 21.03 2.23
N GLY A 315 7.27 21.86 2.33
CA GLY A 315 6.05 21.66 1.58
C GLY A 315 4.85 22.41 2.16
N HIS A 316 3.74 22.41 1.44
CA HIS A 316 2.46 22.95 1.92
C HIS A 316 1.65 21.83 2.59
N TYR A 317 1.41 21.95 3.88
CA TYR A 317 0.55 21.02 4.57
C TYR A 317 -0.92 21.18 4.12
N LEU A 318 -1.54 20.10 3.69
CA LEU A 318 -2.90 20.09 3.13
C LEU A 318 -4.01 20.05 4.19
N GLY A 319 -3.66 19.83 5.47
CA GLY A 319 -4.64 19.72 6.55
C GLY A 319 -5.09 18.30 6.83
N ILE A 320 -6.10 18.18 7.69
CA ILE A 320 -6.53 16.93 8.32
C ILE A 320 -7.63 16.17 7.57
N ASN A 321 -8.23 16.78 6.52
CA ASN A 321 -9.30 16.16 5.75
C ASN A 321 -9.20 16.44 4.26
N LEU A 322 -9.78 15.56 3.44
CA LEU A 322 -9.69 15.66 1.98
C LEU A 322 -10.46 16.84 1.38
N GLU A 323 -11.56 17.26 1.99
CA GLU A 323 -12.34 18.40 1.48
C GLU A 323 -11.54 19.72 1.58
N GLY A 324 -10.92 19.96 2.74
CA GLY A 324 -10.01 21.09 2.93
C GLY A 324 -8.74 20.99 2.08
N ALA A 325 -8.22 19.77 1.90
CA ALA A 325 -7.07 19.52 1.02
C ALA A 325 -7.37 19.90 -0.43
N LEU A 326 -8.54 19.57 -0.96
CA LEU A 326 -8.95 19.92 -2.32
C LEU A 326 -9.01 21.43 -2.53
N GLN A 327 -9.57 22.18 -1.58
CA GLN A 327 -9.62 23.62 -1.64
C GLN A 327 -8.22 24.24 -1.61
N ARG A 328 -7.37 23.74 -0.71
CA ARG A 328 -5.99 24.22 -0.56
C ARG A 328 -5.14 23.94 -1.79
N ILE A 329 -5.33 22.81 -2.45
CA ILE A 329 -4.65 22.47 -3.70
C ILE A 329 -5.04 23.48 -4.79
N GLU A 330 -6.32 23.83 -4.94
CA GLU A 330 -6.78 24.81 -5.92
C GLU A 330 -6.21 26.20 -5.64
N GLU A 331 -6.10 26.61 -4.38
CA GLU A 331 -5.45 27.85 -3.97
C GLU A 331 -3.95 27.87 -4.32
N LEU A 332 -3.23 26.75 -4.09
CA LEU A 332 -1.81 26.63 -4.42
C LEU A 332 -1.57 26.70 -5.93
N LEU A 333 -2.38 26.01 -6.73
CA LEU A 333 -2.27 26.04 -8.19
C LEU A 333 -2.54 27.43 -8.79
N SER A 334 -3.36 28.23 -8.14
CA SER A 334 -3.65 29.60 -8.58
C SER A 334 -2.59 30.62 -8.14
N SER A 335 -1.87 30.37 -7.04
CA SER A 335 -0.97 31.35 -6.42
C SER A 335 0.50 31.19 -6.80
N ASN A 336 0.88 30.05 -7.37
CA ASN A 336 2.28 29.70 -7.72
C ASN A 336 3.31 30.00 -6.61
N ARG A 337 2.92 29.85 -5.34
CA ARG A 337 3.78 30.14 -4.19
C ARG A 337 4.73 28.98 -3.95
N LEU A 338 6.01 29.33 -3.70
CA LEU A 338 6.96 28.34 -3.19
C LEU A 338 6.54 27.87 -1.80
N PRO A 339 6.75 26.59 -1.49
CA PRO A 339 6.38 26.03 -0.19
C PRO A 339 7.27 26.59 0.94
N PRO A 340 6.77 26.59 2.19
CA PRO A 340 7.60 26.83 3.35
C PRO A 340 8.69 25.76 3.45
N VAL A 341 9.87 26.20 3.88
CA VAL A 341 11.02 25.31 4.12
C VAL A 341 10.90 24.70 5.51
N ALA A 342 11.26 23.44 5.62
CA ALA A 342 11.28 22.72 6.90
C ALA A 342 12.14 23.41 7.95
N THR A 343 11.69 23.33 9.21
CA THR A 343 12.54 23.73 10.34
C THR A 343 13.78 22.83 10.39
N PRO A 344 15.00 23.42 10.46
CA PRO A 344 16.23 22.63 10.54
C PRO A 344 16.25 21.67 11.73
N VAL A 345 16.88 20.54 11.55
CA VAL A 345 17.14 19.59 12.64
C VAL A 345 18.37 20.09 13.41
N GLY A 346 18.31 20.01 14.73
CA GLY A 346 19.46 20.39 15.56
C GLY A 346 20.62 19.42 15.37
N ALA A 347 21.86 19.95 15.36
CA ALA A 347 23.08 19.18 15.10
C ALA A 347 23.21 17.92 15.97
N ARG A 348 22.73 17.95 17.21
CA ARG A 348 22.70 16.77 18.11
C ARG A 348 21.93 15.58 17.55
N TYR A 349 20.85 15.84 16.81
CA TYR A 349 20.04 14.77 16.20
C TYR A 349 20.69 14.23 14.93
N GLU A 350 21.35 15.08 14.15
CA GLU A 350 22.10 14.69 12.97
C GLU A 350 23.30 13.80 13.38
N GLU A 351 24.02 14.19 14.44
CA GLU A 351 25.10 13.39 14.99
C GLU A 351 24.60 12.07 15.57
N ALA A 352 23.49 12.09 16.32
CA ALA A 352 22.86 10.88 16.85
C ALA A 352 22.40 9.92 15.73
N LEU A 353 21.80 10.46 14.66
CA LEU A 353 21.40 9.67 13.50
C LEU A 353 22.61 9.00 12.82
N TYR A 354 23.68 9.75 12.63
CA TYR A 354 24.92 9.23 12.06
C TYR A 354 25.48 8.07 12.92
N HIS A 355 25.59 8.27 14.22
CA HIS A 355 26.09 7.26 15.16
C HIS A 355 25.15 6.05 15.22
N PHE A 356 23.82 6.24 15.25
CA PHE A 356 22.87 5.14 15.26
C PHE A 356 22.99 4.28 14.01
N ARG A 357 23.09 4.89 12.83
CA ARG A 357 23.29 4.14 11.58
C ARG A 357 24.56 3.31 11.57
N LEU A 358 25.66 3.83 12.12
CA LEU A 358 26.93 3.08 12.25
C LEU A 358 26.83 1.90 13.22
N GLN A 359 26.04 2.06 14.29
CA GLN A 359 25.91 1.06 15.36
C GLN A 359 24.73 0.11 15.17
N GLN A 360 23.86 0.33 14.19
CA GLN A 360 22.65 -0.46 13.99
C GLN A 360 22.95 -1.97 13.86
N ALA A 361 23.85 -2.36 12.98
CA ALA A 361 24.18 -3.77 12.77
C ALA A 361 24.83 -4.43 14.00
N PRO A 362 25.80 -3.81 14.71
CA PRO A 362 26.29 -4.32 15.99
C PRO A 362 25.21 -4.44 17.06
N LEU A 363 24.32 -3.43 17.19
CA LEU A 363 23.22 -3.45 18.16
C LEU A 363 22.22 -4.58 17.87
N GLU A 364 21.85 -4.75 16.61
CA GLU A 364 21.01 -5.87 16.18
C GLU A 364 21.66 -7.23 16.50
N ALA A 365 22.95 -7.40 16.23
CA ALA A 365 23.67 -8.63 16.54
C ALA A 365 23.72 -8.91 18.05
N GLU A 366 23.89 -7.88 18.89
CA GLU A 366 23.86 -7.99 20.35
C GLU A 366 22.46 -8.38 20.85
N LEU A 367 21.41 -7.71 20.33
CA LEU A 367 20.02 -8.00 20.64
C LEU A 367 19.71 -9.47 20.35
N TRP A 368 20.11 -9.97 19.18
CA TRP A 368 19.91 -11.37 18.79
C TRP A 368 20.63 -12.36 19.71
N ARG A 369 21.83 -12.05 20.16
CA ARG A 369 22.56 -12.87 21.14
C ARG A 369 21.83 -12.92 22.48
N SER A 370 21.28 -11.80 22.92
CA SER A 370 20.56 -11.68 24.19
C SER A 370 19.20 -12.38 24.19
N LEU A 371 18.50 -12.39 23.03
CA LEU A 371 17.18 -12.98 22.88
C LEU A 371 17.18 -14.48 22.53
N GLY A 372 18.33 -15.05 22.21
CA GLY A 372 18.49 -16.45 21.76
C GLY A 372 18.01 -17.54 22.73
N GLY A 373 17.51 -17.17 23.93
CA GLY A 373 16.95 -18.09 24.93
C GLY A 373 15.48 -17.82 25.29
N SER A 374 14.81 -16.88 24.64
CA SER A 374 13.52 -16.34 25.13
C SER A 374 12.26 -17.10 24.66
N GLY A 375 12.36 -18.16 23.83
CA GLY A 375 11.21 -18.93 23.36
C GLY A 375 10.22 -18.15 22.48
N MET A 376 10.49 -16.89 22.15
CA MET A 376 9.67 -16.08 21.27
C MET A 376 9.99 -16.36 19.80
N SER A 377 8.97 -16.27 18.93
CA SER A 377 9.15 -16.44 17.49
C SER A 377 10.19 -15.46 16.93
N HIS A 378 11.30 -15.98 16.39
CA HIS A 378 12.37 -15.20 15.78
C HIS A 378 11.88 -14.24 14.68
N SER A 379 10.84 -14.61 13.95
CA SER A 379 10.27 -13.80 12.87
C SER A 379 9.56 -12.55 13.39
N LEU A 380 8.76 -12.70 14.45
CA LEU A 380 8.05 -11.57 15.08
C LEU A 380 9.03 -10.59 15.71
N LEU A 381 10.02 -11.09 16.46
CA LEU A 381 11.08 -10.27 17.05
C LEU A 381 11.88 -9.53 15.99
N ARG A 382 12.20 -10.20 14.88
CA ARG A 382 12.95 -9.59 13.78
C ARG A 382 12.16 -8.47 13.13
N LYS A 383 10.87 -8.68 12.87
CA LYS A 383 9.98 -7.65 12.29
C LYS A 383 9.85 -6.45 13.23
N ALA A 384 9.60 -6.69 14.52
CA ALA A 384 9.51 -5.64 15.53
C ALA A 384 10.82 -4.83 15.64
N ASN A 385 11.99 -5.50 15.65
CA ASN A 385 13.28 -4.83 15.71
C ASN A 385 13.57 -3.98 14.47
N ILE A 386 13.24 -4.49 13.28
CA ILE A 386 13.40 -3.73 12.02
C ILE A 386 12.50 -2.49 12.06
N ASN A 387 11.24 -2.61 12.43
CA ASN A 387 10.32 -1.47 12.52
C ASN A 387 10.82 -0.45 13.56
N PHE A 388 11.16 -0.90 14.76
CA PHE A 388 11.67 -0.03 15.80
C PHE A 388 12.95 0.71 15.40
N GLY A 389 13.88 0.03 14.73
CA GLY A 389 15.10 0.65 14.20
C GLY A 389 14.79 1.72 13.14
N ARG A 390 13.78 1.49 12.29
CA ARG A 390 13.32 2.47 11.30
C ARG A 390 12.68 3.68 11.95
N ASP A 391 11.87 3.48 12.98
CA ASP A 391 11.20 4.57 13.69
C ASP A 391 12.19 5.42 14.46
N ILE A 392 13.23 4.83 15.06
CA ILE A 392 14.35 5.58 15.65
C ILE A 392 15.05 6.44 14.59
N ILE A 393 15.40 5.87 13.46
CA ILE A 393 16.03 6.59 12.35
C ILE A 393 15.13 7.75 11.90
N ALA A 394 13.83 7.52 11.76
CA ALA A 394 12.86 8.52 11.37
C ALA A 394 12.74 9.65 12.41
N ALA A 395 12.60 9.32 13.69
CA ALA A 395 12.51 10.30 14.77
C ALA A 395 13.77 11.18 14.84
N LEU A 396 14.95 10.59 14.70
CA LEU A 396 16.22 11.32 14.65
C LEU A 396 16.32 12.21 13.39
N ALA A 397 15.93 11.69 12.22
CA ALA A 397 15.91 12.45 10.97
C ALA A 397 14.93 13.62 11.00
N LEU A 398 13.82 13.48 11.73
CA LEU A 398 12.80 14.52 11.92
C LEU A 398 13.13 15.46 13.10
N GLY A 399 14.16 15.15 13.88
CA GLY A 399 14.72 15.99 14.94
C GLY A 399 13.90 16.02 16.23
N ASN A 400 13.18 14.94 16.55
CA ASN A 400 12.53 14.78 17.83
C ASN A 400 12.28 13.30 18.16
N ILE A 401 12.93 12.81 19.23
CA ILE A 401 12.81 11.43 19.68
C ILE A 401 11.44 11.13 20.34
N ASP A 402 10.74 12.15 20.84
CA ASP A 402 9.43 11.97 21.48
C ASP A 402 8.35 11.52 20.48
N TYR A 403 8.62 11.63 19.18
CA TYR A 403 7.72 11.13 18.13
C TYR A 403 7.54 9.61 18.19
N LEU A 404 8.51 8.87 18.75
CA LEU A 404 8.41 7.40 18.93
C LEU A 404 7.23 7.00 19.83
N GLY A 405 6.85 7.83 20.79
CA GLY A 405 5.76 7.53 21.73
C GLY A 405 4.36 7.58 21.12
N VAL A 406 4.23 8.05 19.88
CA VAL A 406 2.93 8.20 19.20
C VAL A 406 2.69 7.08 18.19
N ASP A 407 3.76 6.50 17.65
CA ASP A 407 3.69 5.46 16.59
C ASP A 407 3.78 4.03 17.18
N LEU A 408 4.02 3.88 18.48
CA LEU A 408 4.03 2.64 19.25
C LEU A 408 2.68 2.40 19.93
#